data_941c2c4d1e993afe19396e98f6c0cfe7
#
_entry.id   941c2c4d1e993afe19396e98f6c0cfe7
#
_cell.length_a   1.000
_cell.length_b   1.000
_cell.length_c   1.000
_cell.angle_alpha   90.00
_cell.angle_beta   90.00
_cell.angle_gamma   90.00
#
_symmetry.space_group_name_H-M   'P 1'
#
loop_
_entity.id
_entity.type
_entity.pdbx_description
1 polymer ?
#
loop_
_entity_poly.entity_id
_entity_poly.type
_entity_poly.pdbx_seq_one_letter_code
_entity_poly.pdbx_strand_id
1 'polypeptide(L)'
;MLQWLLGLFTSSASKAASRPVDQDVAAEPPPPPFLRRESMLDNHQQVAAYVFSVETPAAMQAHAWQVSTRKFFDSVLINHFVSDKLAEVLDKRLAFLPLSPAGLEHPALDKLPRENLVIEFDPPPGAEFDRTAVLARLIALHDSGFRLGCGHALAEQGLPEALEIAQFISLGDVTNQSPPDLLARCRLLATRYPESRMVARNIDSIELYQACQQMGIHLFQGRFLTHRGARSGSKIATYRMVVIDLLNAIKRQADFDELAGIAWRDPTLAYRLLRFVNSAAMGLREKIDRLKTAMVYVGRDELYRWLTLLLFSSKKPDHLDNALRENALVRAKLAEQLAAGRMPPRERDEAFVVGILSVIDALLEMPMQEALAQLSLPAAVAEALLHRQGKYAPYLMLAIACEESDQATIKSLADELGMDAFMVNQRHIEALTWAMSFSEALEESHLGE
;
A
#
# COMPACT_ATOMS: atom_id res chain seq x y z
N MET A 1 14.41 -0.04 -15.97
CA MET A 1 13.13 -0.76 -15.93
C MET A 1 13.26 -2.28 -15.92
N LEU A 2 14.02 -2.87 -16.80
CA LEU A 2 14.08 -4.32 -17.06
C LEU A 2 15.06 -5.12 -16.17
N GLN A 3 16.15 -4.54 -15.69
CA GLN A 3 17.01 -5.17 -14.66
C GLN A 3 16.27 -5.39 -13.34
N TRP A 4 15.22 -4.66 -13.12
CA TRP A 4 14.39 -4.70 -11.93
C TRP A 4 13.39 -5.89 -11.91
N LEU A 5 12.88 -6.32 -13.07
CA LEU A 5 12.07 -7.54 -13.18
C LEU A 5 12.89 -8.81 -12.85
N LEU A 6 14.21 -8.81 -13.09
CA LEU A 6 15.10 -9.90 -12.66
C LEU A 6 15.27 -9.94 -11.13
N GLY A 7 15.18 -8.80 -10.44
CA GLY A 7 15.15 -8.75 -8.96
C GLY A 7 13.92 -9.39 -8.34
N LEU A 8 12.87 -9.60 -9.13
CA LEU A 8 11.66 -10.32 -8.70
C LEU A 8 11.94 -11.82 -8.45
N PHE A 9 12.92 -12.38 -9.15
CA PHE A 9 13.15 -13.81 -9.22
C PHE A 9 14.48 -14.26 -8.62
N THR A 10 15.38 -13.33 -8.27
CA THR A 10 16.66 -13.66 -7.64
C THR A 10 16.62 -13.39 -6.13
N SER A 11 16.65 -14.45 -5.33
CA SER A 11 16.83 -14.38 -3.88
C SER A 11 18.29 -13.98 -3.59
N SER A 12 18.54 -12.72 -3.21
CA SER A 12 19.83 -12.32 -2.69
C SER A 12 19.97 -12.77 -1.24
N ALA A 13 20.76 -13.82 -1.00
CA ALA A 13 21.17 -14.22 0.33
C ALA A 13 22.16 -13.17 0.91
N SER A 14 21.67 -12.29 1.75
CA SER A 14 22.51 -11.41 2.58
C SER A 14 23.05 -12.21 3.77
N LYS A 15 24.39 -12.28 3.91
CA LYS A 15 25.06 -12.84 5.07
C LYS A 15 24.88 -11.93 6.29
N ALA A 16 24.10 -12.37 7.26
CA ALA A 16 24.03 -11.75 8.58
C ALA A 16 25.25 -12.14 9.42
N ALA A 17 25.99 -11.16 9.91
CA ALA A 17 27.05 -11.32 10.88
C ALA A 17 26.45 -11.21 12.29
N SER A 18 26.61 -12.28 13.10
CA SER A 18 26.22 -12.34 14.50
C SER A 18 27.21 -11.57 15.40
N ARG A 19 26.70 -10.70 16.28
CA ARG A 19 27.43 -10.10 17.41
C ARG A 19 26.93 -10.69 18.73
N PRO A 20 27.79 -10.87 19.73
CA PRO A 20 27.42 -11.43 21.04
C PRO A 20 26.68 -10.40 21.90
N VAL A 21 25.69 -10.89 22.63
CA VAL A 21 24.84 -10.13 23.57
C VAL A 21 25.45 -10.18 24.96
N ASP A 22 25.72 -9.02 25.54
CA ASP A 22 25.95 -8.84 26.97
C ASP A 22 24.60 -8.55 27.66
N GLN A 23 24.33 -9.25 28.74
CA GLN A 23 23.09 -9.17 29.50
C GLN A 23 23.23 -8.08 30.59
N ASP A 24 22.61 -6.93 30.35
CA ASP A 24 22.17 -6.02 31.41
C ASP A 24 20.64 -5.90 31.32
N VAL A 25 19.96 -6.13 32.44
CA VAL A 25 18.49 -6.03 32.54
C VAL A 25 18.12 -4.54 32.52
N ALA A 26 18.14 -3.97 31.35
CA ALA A 26 17.54 -2.66 31.07
C ALA A 26 16.07 -2.87 30.70
N ALA A 27 15.21 -1.94 31.12
CA ALA A 27 13.80 -1.88 30.69
C ALA A 27 13.72 -2.14 29.17
N GLU A 28 12.80 -3.05 28.75
CA GLU A 28 12.61 -3.36 27.33
C GLU A 28 12.57 -2.06 26.53
N PRO A 29 13.41 -1.90 25.50
CA PRO A 29 13.34 -0.73 24.66
C PRO A 29 11.90 -0.63 24.09
N PRO A 30 11.35 0.58 23.94
CA PRO A 30 10.03 0.73 23.36
C PRO A 30 10.01 0.04 22.00
N PRO A 31 8.88 -0.61 21.62
CA PRO A 31 8.77 -1.30 20.34
C PRO A 31 9.14 -0.34 19.21
N PRO A 32 9.87 -0.81 18.19
CA PRO A 32 10.30 0.05 17.10
C PRO A 32 9.09 0.69 16.43
N PRO A 33 9.18 1.98 16.09
CA PRO A 33 8.10 2.69 15.42
C PRO A 33 7.85 2.06 14.06
N PHE A 34 6.58 1.81 13.73
CA PHE A 34 6.16 1.14 12.51
C PHE A 34 5.70 2.15 11.46
N LEU A 35 6.32 2.14 10.28
CA LEU A 35 5.92 3.01 9.18
C LEU A 35 4.65 2.44 8.52
N ARG A 36 3.59 3.24 8.52
CA ARG A 36 2.33 2.96 7.84
C ARG A 36 2.23 3.77 6.55
N ARG A 37 1.69 3.14 5.52
CA ARG A 37 1.29 3.79 4.28
C ARG A 37 -0.18 3.53 3.99
N GLU A 38 -0.93 4.57 3.74
CA GLU A 38 -2.32 4.48 3.29
C GLU A 38 -2.52 5.21 1.97
N SER A 39 -3.22 4.58 1.05
CA SER A 39 -3.52 5.18 -0.25
C SER A 39 -4.64 6.21 -0.14
N MET A 40 -4.51 7.31 -0.90
CA MET A 40 -5.57 8.30 -1.08
C MET A 40 -6.01 8.31 -2.53
N LEU A 41 -7.29 8.17 -2.76
CA LEU A 41 -7.89 8.25 -4.09
C LEU A 41 -8.32 9.69 -4.43
N ASP A 42 -8.32 10.01 -5.70
CA ASP A 42 -8.95 11.22 -6.23
C ASP A 42 -10.42 10.98 -6.66
N ASN A 43 -11.04 12.00 -7.25
CA ASN A 43 -12.40 11.94 -7.79
C ASN A 43 -12.55 10.97 -8.98
N HIS A 44 -11.45 10.58 -9.61
CA HIS A 44 -11.40 9.60 -10.68
C HIS A 44 -11.06 8.21 -10.16
N GLN A 45 -11.03 8.04 -8.81
CA GLN A 45 -10.68 6.79 -8.12
C GLN A 45 -9.23 6.34 -8.35
N GLN A 46 -8.34 7.24 -8.83
CA GLN A 46 -6.92 6.96 -8.99
C GLN A 46 -6.19 7.14 -7.66
N VAL A 47 -5.15 6.35 -7.42
CA VAL A 47 -4.23 6.60 -6.31
C VAL A 47 -3.42 7.86 -6.63
N ALA A 48 -3.86 8.98 -6.07
CA ALA A 48 -3.25 10.29 -6.28
C ALA A 48 -2.21 10.63 -5.22
N ALA A 49 -2.32 10.01 -4.05
CA ALA A 49 -1.42 10.28 -2.93
C ALA A 49 -1.33 9.09 -1.97
N TYR A 50 -0.34 9.16 -1.09
CA TYR A 50 -0.20 8.31 0.07
C TYR A 50 -0.09 9.15 1.34
N VAL A 51 -0.63 8.65 2.44
CA VAL A 51 -0.32 9.15 3.77
C VAL A 51 0.70 8.24 4.40
N PHE A 52 1.81 8.79 4.84
CA PHE A 52 2.81 8.07 5.60
C PHE A 52 2.75 8.52 7.04
N SER A 53 2.60 7.61 7.95
CA SER A 53 2.55 7.88 9.39
C SER A 53 3.36 6.85 10.14
N VAL A 54 3.77 7.21 11.35
CA VAL A 54 4.38 6.29 12.30
C VAL A 54 3.42 6.16 13.47
N GLU A 55 2.95 4.95 13.71
CA GLU A 55 1.96 4.72 14.75
C GLU A 55 2.57 4.66 16.15
N THR A 56 1.79 5.18 17.07
CA THR A 56 2.08 5.15 18.50
C THR A 56 1.42 3.91 19.11
N PRO A 57 2.13 3.09 19.91
CA PRO A 57 1.51 1.97 20.62
C PRO A 57 0.27 2.41 21.39
N ALA A 58 -0.78 1.57 21.43
CA ALA A 58 -2.05 1.88 22.07
C ALA A 58 -1.90 2.35 23.53
N ALA A 59 -0.93 1.81 24.28
CA ALA A 59 -0.59 2.24 25.63
C ALA A 59 -0.06 3.69 25.70
N MET A 60 0.42 4.24 24.60
CA MET A 60 0.94 5.62 24.49
C MET A 60 -0.04 6.57 23.80
N GLN A 61 -1.16 6.09 23.25
CA GLN A 61 -2.12 6.92 22.51
C GLN A 61 -2.71 8.04 23.37
N ALA A 62 -2.99 7.77 24.66
CA ALA A 62 -3.44 8.80 25.62
C ALA A 62 -2.42 9.93 25.83
N HIS A 63 -1.14 9.68 25.51
CA HIS A 63 -0.03 10.62 25.64
C HIS A 63 0.62 10.91 24.26
N ALA A 64 -0.03 10.52 23.17
CA ALA A 64 0.52 10.54 21.81
C ALA A 64 0.94 11.94 21.34
N TRP A 65 0.38 12.99 21.96
CA TRP A 65 0.73 14.39 21.70
C TRP A 65 1.71 14.98 22.73
N GLN A 66 2.22 14.17 23.68
CA GLN A 66 3.33 14.64 24.50
C GLN A 66 4.54 14.90 23.62
N VAL A 67 5.11 16.10 23.76
CA VAL A 67 6.15 16.65 22.86
C VAL A 67 7.34 15.71 22.64
N SER A 68 7.76 14.96 23.67
CA SER A 68 8.91 14.05 23.55
C SER A 68 8.63 12.80 22.71
N THR A 69 7.46 12.20 22.90
CA THR A 69 7.05 10.98 22.20
C THR A 69 6.80 11.27 20.72
N ARG A 70 6.05 12.33 20.45
CA ARG A 70 5.73 12.72 19.07
C ARG A 70 6.98 13.14 18.29
N LYS A 71 7.88 13.89 18.90
CA LYS A 71 9.17 14.27 18.30
C LYS A 71 9.96 13.05 17.80
N PHE A 72 9.96 11.96 18.57
CA PHE A 72 10.63 10.73 18.18
C PHE A 72 9.99 10.12 16.92
N PHE A 73 8.66 10.00 16.87
CA PHE A 73 7.97 9.43 15.71
C PHE A 73 8.11 10.30 14.45
N ASP A 74 8.02 11.62 14.59
CA ASP A 74 8.26 12.54 13.49
C ASP A 74 9.69 12.43 12.96
N SER A 75 10.67 12.28 13.86
CA SER A 75 12.07 12.07 13.47
C SER A 75 12.25 10.77 12.69
N VAL A 76 11.59 9.68 13.10
CA VAL A 76 11.62 8.41 12.38
C VAL A 76 11.00 8.55 10.99
N LEU A 77 9.81 9.16 10.89
CA LEU A 77 9.13 9.39 9.63
C LEU A 77 9.99 10.20 8.65
N ILE A 78 10.54 11.33 9.11
CA ILE A 78 11.39 12.20 8.30
C ILE A 78 12.65 11.46 7.85
N ASN A 79 13.30 10.71 8.74
CA ASN A 79 14.52 9.97 8.43
C ASN A 79 14.30 8.87 7.38
N HIS A 80 13.13 8.19 7.38
CA HIS A 80 12.79 7.25 6.32
C HIS A 80 12.72 7.92 4.93
N PHE A 81 12.19 9.13 4.86
CA PHE A 81 12.17 9.89 3.60
C PHE A 81 13.54 10.41 3.16
N VAL A 82 14.46 10.62 4.11
CA VAL A 82 15.85 11.03 3.80
C VAL A 82 16.70 9.83 3.36
N SER A 83 16.52 8.64 4.01
CA SER A 83 17.44 7.50 3.86
C SER A 83 16.97 6.42 2.88
N ASP A 84 15.66 6.18 2.77
CA ASP A 84 15.12 4.95 2.18
C ASP A 84 14.64 5.10 0.73
N LYS A 85 14.96 6.21 0.08
CA LYS A 85 14.52 6.47 -1.31
C LYS A 85 12.99 6.42 -1.54
N LEU A 86 12.20 6.46 -0.46
CA LEU A 86 10.74 6.49 -0.58
C LEU A 86 10.25 7.64 -1.46
N ALA A 87 10.93 8.78 -1.38
CA ALA A 87 10.62 9.94 -2.22
C ALA A 87 10.88 9.69 -3.72
N GLU A 88 11.86 8.85 -4.08
CA GLU A 88 12.20 8.51 -5.46
C GLU A 88 11.12 7.61 -6.11
N VAL A 89 10.38 6.85 -5.30
CA VAL A 89 9.37 5.87 -5.75
C VAL A 89 7.97 6.48 -5.83
N LEU A 90 7.80 7.74 -5.45
CA LEU A 90 6.49 8.41 -5.49
C LEU A 90 6.03 8.78 -6.91
N ASP A 91 6.95 8.89 -7.87
CA ASP A 91 6.71 9.36 -9.24
C ASP A 91 5.90 10.70 -9.21
N LYS A 92 4.69 10.68 -9.75
CA LYS A 92 3.77 11.84 -9.77
C LYS A 92 2.81 11.90 -8.58
N ARG A 93 2.84 10.91 -7.69
CA ARG A 93 1.94 10.81 -6.54
C ARG A 93 2.45 11.62 -5.37
N LEU A 94 1.53 12.17 -4.60
CA LEU A 94 1.87 12.95 -3.43
C LEU A 94 2.10 12.05 -2.21
N ALA A 95 2.99 12.46 -1.30
CA ALA A 95 3.14 11.86 0.01
C ALA A 95 2.81 12.89 1.09
N PHE A 96 1.79 12.62 1.86
CA PHE A 96 1.40 13.40 3.04
C PHE A 96 2.19 12.93 4.24
N LEU A 97 2.86 13.85 4.90
CA LEU A 97 3.62 13.65 6.12
C LEU A 97 2.95 14.43 7.26
N PRO A 98 2.08 13.78 8.06
CA PRO A 98 1.48 14.40 9.23
C PRO A 98 2.54 14.62 10.32
N LEU A 99 2.83 15.88 10.64
CA LEU A 99 3.85 16.25 11.60
C LEU A 99 3.25 17.01 12.80
N SER A 100 3.87 16.84 13.97
CA SER A 100 3.60 17.66 15.14
C SER A 100 4.37 18.98 15.09
N PRO A 101 4.11 19.93 16.00
CA PRO A 101 4.92 21.14 16.11
C PRO A 101 6.44 20.84 16.22
N ALA A 102 6.80 19.81 16.99
CA ALA A 102 8.20 19.39 17.12
C ALA A 102 8.79 18.78 15.83
N GLY A 103 7.96 18.11 15.03
CA GLY A 103 8.33 17.59 13.71
C GLY A 103 8.56 18.70 12.69
N LEU A 104 7.76 19.76 12.73
CA LEU A 104 7.95 20.94 11.88
C LEU A 104 9.32 21.61 12.10
N GLU A 105 9.84 21.55 13.32
CA GLU A 105 11.18 22.09 13.69
C GLU A 105 12.34 21.13 13.40
N HIS A 106 12.06 19.92 12.82
CA HIS A 106 13.11 18.93 12.63
C HIS A 106 14.12 19.39 11.54
N PRO A 107 15.46 19.42 11.83
CA PRO A 107 16.44 20.00 10.91
C PRO A 107 16.61 19.24 9.59
N ALA A 108 16.23 17.96 9.54
CA ALA A 108 16.28 17.18 8.30
C ALA A 108 15.07 17.45 7.38
N LEU A 109 14.03 18.12 7.85
CA LEU A 109 12.83 18.46 7.04
C LEU A 109 13.22 19.33 5.84
N ASP A 110 14.11 20.28 6.04
CA ASP A 110 14.56 21.21 4.98
C ASP A 110 15.41 20.50 3.89
N LYS A 111 15.87 19.28 4.14
CA LYS A 111 16.63 18.45 3.19
C LYS A 111 15.75 17.56 2.31
N LEU A 112 14.47 17.43 2.64
CA LEU A 112 13.54 16.61 1.88
C LEU A 112 13.27 17.20 0.48
N PRO A 113 13.00 16.36 -0.54
CA PRO A 113 12.57 16.84 -1.85
C PRO A 113 11.20 17.53 -1.73
N ARG A 114 10.98 18.61 -2.50
CA ARG A 114 9.79 19.45 -2.39
C ARG A 114 8.67 19.05 -3.35
N GLU A 115 9.03 18.34 -4.42
CA GLU A 115 8.13 18.16 -5.57
C GLU A 115 6.87 17.38 -5.24
N ASN A 116 6.98 16.29 -4.51
CA ASN A 116 5.85 15.38 -4.25
C ASN A 116 5.51 15.22 -2.76
N LEU A 117 6.09 16.05 -1.90
CA LEU A 117 5.80 16.01 -0.46
C LEU A 117 4.79 17.09 -0.06
N VAL A 118 3.86 16.69 0.80
CA VAL A 118 2.91 17.57 1.48
C VAL A 118 3.20 17.47 2.98
N ILE A 119 3.65 18.57 3.56
CA ILE A 119 3.82 18.67 5.01
C ILE A 119 2.45 18.97 5.61
N GLU A 120 1.94 18.04 6.39
CA GLU A 120 0.61 18.16 6.95
C GLU A 120 0.66 18.52 8.43
N PHE A 121 -0.12 19.54 8.81
CA PHE A 121 -0.33 19.95 10.19
C PHE A 121 -1.82 19.92 10.52
N ASP A 122 -2.24 18.87 11.22
CA ASP A 122 -3.63 18.65 11.64
C ASP A 122 -3.65 18.19 13.11
N PRO A 123 -3.45 19.13 14.09
CA PRO A 123 -3.43 18.79 15.49
C PRO A 123 -4.82 18.38 15.98
N PRO A 124 -4.90 17.40 16.91
CA PRO A 124 -6.18 17.02 17.50
C PRO A 124 -6.79 18.19 18.30
N PRO A 125 -8.11 18.14 18.51
CA PRO A 125 -8.79 19.12 19.36
C PRO A 125 -8.15 19.19 20.75
N GLY A 126 -7.88 20.41 21.24
CA GLY A 126 -7.28 20.63 22.54
C GLY A 126 -5.75 20.47 22.62
N ALA A 127 -5.07 20.24 21.51
CA ALA A 127 -3.60 20.24 21.47
C ALA A 127 -3.06 21.63 21.82
N GLU A 128 -2.10 21.65 22.74
CA GLU A 128 -1.39 22.88 23.13
C GLU A 128 -0.11 23.03 22.32
N PHE A 129 0.07 24.20 21.68
CA PHE A 129 1.28 24.54 20.92
C PHE A 129 1.43 26.06 20.78
N ASP A 130 2.64 26.53 20.54
CA ASP A 130 2.90 27.93 20.22
C ASP A 130 2.43 28.26 18.80
N ARG A 131 1.26 28.94 18.71
CA ARG A 131 0.64 29.30 17.42
C ARG A 131 1.51 30.21 16.58
N THR A 132 2.22 31.14 17.22
CA THR A 132 3.07 32.08 16.50
C THR A 132 4.28 31.38 15.88
N ALA A 133 4.93 30.51 16.64
CA ALA A 133 6.05 29.73 16.15
C ALA A 133 5.64 28.75 15.03
N VAL A 134 4.52 28.04 15.21
CA VAL A 134 3.99 27.12 14.19
C VAL A 134 3.62 27.87 12.91
N LEU A 135 2.90 28.99 12.99
CA LEU A 135 2.54 29.77 11.81
C LEU A 135 3.78 30.27 11.07
N ALA A 136 4.74 30.84 11.78
CA ALA A 136 6.01 31.29 11.19
C ALA A 136 6.74 30.16 10.46
N ARG A 137 6.74 28.94 11.06
CA ARG A 137 7.36 27.77 10.44
C ARG A 137 6.61 27.26 9.22
N LEU A 138 5.27 27.22 9.24
CA LEU A 138 4.46 26.85 8.09
C LEU A 138 4.67 27.84 6.92
N ILE A 139 4.73 29.15 7.18
CA ILE A 139 5.05 30.16 6.17
C ILE A 139 6.45 29.90 5.61
N ALA A 140 7.46 29.66 6.42
CA ALA A 140 8.82 29.40 5.97
C ALA A 140 8.91 28.13 5.09
N LEU A 141 8.16 27.07 5.42
CA LEU A 141 8.08 25.85 4.61
C LEU A 141 7.38 26.11 3.27
N HIS A 142 6.27 26.85 3.27
CA HIS A 142 5.58 27.27 2.07
C HIS A 142 6.49 28.08 1.15
N ASP A 143 7.16 29.09 1.67
CA ASP A 143 8.06 29.97 0.91
C ASP A 143 9.29 29.21 0.38
N SER A 144 9.71 28.15 1.05
CA SER A 144 10.77 27.26 0.57
C SER A 144 10.30 26.28 -0.52
N GLY A 145 9.00 26.28 -0.86
CA GLY A 145 8.40 25.50 -1.95
C GLY A 145 7.78 24.17 -1.54
N PHE A 146 7.59 23.89 -0.24
CA PHE A 146 6.81 22.74 0.19
C PHE A 146 5.30 22.98 0.00
N ARG A 147 4.58 21.93 -0.35
CA ARG A 147 3.11 21.93 -0.27
C ARG A 147 2.69 21.71 1.18
N LEU A 148 1.64 22.42 1.57
CA LEU A 148 1.09 22.33 2.91
C LEU A 148 -0.29 21.69 2.90
N GLY A 149 -0.54 20.80 3.88
CA GLY A 149 -1.84 20.29 4.27
C GLY A 149 -2.19 20.77 5.67
N CYS A 150 -3.37 21.35 5.85
CA CYS A 150 -3.79 21.89 7.15
C CYS A 150 -5.16 21.35 7.55
N GLY A 151 -5.35 21.03 8.85
CA GLY A 151 -6.64 20.66 9.39
C GLY A 151 -7.60 21.85 9.37
N HIS A 152 -8.85 21.63 8.93
CA HIS A 152 -9.87 22.68 8.91
C HIS A 152 -10.11 23.33 10.28
N ALA A 153 -9.92 22.56 11.36
CA ALA A 153 -10.10 23.02 12.75
C ALA A 153 -9.09 24.09 13.19
N LEU A 154 -8.00 24.29 12.44
CA LEU A 154 -7.01 25.34 12.74
C LEU A 154 -7.62 26.74 12.74
N ALA A 155 -8.65 27.01 11.92
CA ALA A 155 -9.35 28.28 11.96
C ALA A 155 -10.02 28.54 13.33
N GLU A 156 -10.64 27.52 13.92
CA GLU A 156 -11.27 27.58 15.24
C GLU A 156 -10.23 27.61 16.37
N GLN A 157 -9.05 27.06 16.11
CA GLN A 157 -7.91 27.07 17.04
C GLN A 157 -7.08 28.35 16.97
N GLY A 158 -7.52 29.37 16.17
CA GLY A 158 -6.89 30.68 16.09
C GLY A 158 -5.71 30.76 15.13
N LEU A 159 -5.70 29.91 14.08
CA LEU A 159 -4.70 29.87 13.01
C LEU A 159 -5.36 29.87 11.62
N PRO A 160 -6.31 30.79 11.31
CA PRO A 160 -6.93 30.80 9.98
C PRO A 160 -5.94 31.09 8.84
N GLU A 161 -4.85 31.81 9.12
CA GLU A 161 -3.81 32.16 8.15
C GLU A 161 -3.09 30.91 7.61
N ALA A 162 -2.99 29.85 8.40
CA ALA A 162 -2.43 28.58 7.95
C ALA A 162 -3.26 27.95 6.82
N LEU A 163 -4.59 28.16 6.82
CA LEU A 163 -5.46 27.66 5.75
C LEU A 163 -5.34 28.51 4.47
N GLU A 164 -4.94 29.78 4.56
CA GLU A 164 -4.78 30.66 3.39
C GLU A 164 -3.58 30.26 2.53
N ILE A 165 -2.56 29.64 3.14
CA ILE A 165 -1.34 29.17 2.44
C ILE A 165 -1.37 27.65 2.15
N ALA A 166 -2.41 26.91 2.61
CA ALA A 166 -2.52 25.48 2.44
C ALA A 166 -3.07 25.09 1.08
N GLN A 167 -2.38 24.21 0.36
CA GLN A 167 -2.90 23.59 -0.88
C GLN A 167 -3.90 22.48 -0.59
N PHE A 168 -3.88 21.92 0.62
CA PHE A 168 -4.78 20.85 1.04
C PHE A 168 -5.41 21.19 2.39
N ILE A 169 -6.74 20.99 2.51
CA ILE A 169 -7.45 21.17 3.76
C ILE A 169 -8.07 19.84 4.19
N SER A 170 -7.58 19.30 5.31
CA SER A 170 -8.10 18.07 5.92
C SER A 170 -9.42 18.34 6.63
N LEU A 171 -10.44 17.56 6.30
CA LEU A 171 -11.74 17.55 6.98
C LEU A 171 -11.72 16.65 8.23
N GLY A 172 -10.59 15.98 8.48
CA GLY A 172 -10.41 15.01 9.53
C GLY A 172 -11.24 13.75 9.31
N ASP A 173 -11.60 13.07 10.40
CA ASP A 173 -12.47 11.90 10.39
C ASP A 173 -13.91 12.29 10.03
N VAL A 174 -14.38 11.78 8.89
CA VAL A 174 -15.74 12.08 8.39
C VAL A 174 -16.78 11.01 8.77
N THR A 175 -16.36 9.89 9.34
CA THR A 175 -17.24 8.74 9.66
C THR A 175 -18.36 9.12 10.62
N ASN A 176 -18.05 9.94 11.62
CA ASN A 176 -18.98 10.33 12.69
C ASN A 176 -19.62 11.71 12.47
N GLN A 177 -19.44 12.32 11.29
CA GLN A 177 -20.02 13.63 10.98
C GLN A 177 -21.40 13.49 10.33
N SER A 178 -22.32 14.37 10.69
CA SER A 178 -23.62 14.41 10.00
C SER A 178 -23.43 14.88 8.55
N PRO A 179 -24.08 14.25 7.55
CA PRO A 179 -23.96 14.67 6.15
C PRO A 179 -24.30 16.16 5.91
N PRO A 180 -25.33 16.76 6.54
CA PRO A 180 -25.61 18.20 6.41
C PRO A 180 -24.49 19.10 6.92
N ASP A 181 -23.87 18.77 8.06
CA ASP A 181 -22.78 19.56 8.66
C ASP A 181 -21.51 19.46 7.81
N LEU A 182 -21.20 18.23 7.33
CA LEU A 182 -20.07 18.02 6.41
C LEU A 182 -20.25 18.83 5.11
N LEU A 183 -21.46 18.78 4.52
CA LEU A 183 -21.76 19.54 3.30
C LEU A 183 -21.67 21.06 3.52
N ALA A 184 -22.18 21.58 4.65
CA ALA A 184 -22.07 22.98 5.01
C ALA A 184 -20.61 23.42 5.15
N ARG A 185 -19.79 22.58 5.80
CA ARG A 185 -18.35 22.80 5.93
C ARG A 185 -17.64 22.80 4.58
N CYS A 186 -17.90 21.81 3.73
CA CYS A 186 -17.32 21.77 2.38
C CYS A 186 -17.63 23.04 1.58
N ARG A 187 -18.88 23.53 1.63
CA ARG A 187 -19.28 24.77 0.94
C ARG A 187 -18.57 25.99 1.51
N LEU A 188 -18.45 26.08 2.82
CA LEU A 188 -17.74 27.19 3.48
C LEU A 188 -16.27 27.23 3.05
N LEU A 189 -15.60 26.07 3.11
CA LEU A 189 -14.19 25.96 2.77
C LEU A 189 -13.94 26.23 1.28
N ALA A 190 -14.77 25.69 0.37
CA ALA A 190 -14.67 25.93 -1.04
C ALA A 190 -14.88 27.42 -1.41
N THR A 191 -15.72 28.15 -0.65
CA THR A 191 -15.95 29.58 -0.86
C THR A 191 -14.78 30.42 -0.33
N ARG A 192 -14.25 30.04 0.84
CA ARG A 192 -13.20 30.81 1.52
C ARG A 192 -11.81 30.53 0.99
N TYR A 193 -11.54 29.27 0.58
CA TYR A 193 -10.23 28.79 0.13
C TYR A 193 -10.37 28.06 -1.22
N PRO A 194 -10.71 28.75 -2.31
CA PRO A 194 -11.07 28.14 -3.61
C PRO A 194 -9.91 27.40 -4.28
N GLU A 195 -8.67 27.76 -3.97
CA GLU A 195 -7.46 27.10 -4.52
C GLU A 195 -7.05 25.84 -3.74
N SER A 196 -7.64 25.63 -2.57
CA SER A 196 -7.29 24.48 -1.73
C SER A 196 -8.13 23.25 -2.08
N ARG A 197 -7.51 22.08 -2.05
CA ARG A 197 -8.15 20.78 -2.28
C ARG A 197 -8.56 20.15 -0.94
N MET A 198 -9.82 19.77 -0.82
CA MET A 198 -10.35 19.14 0.39
C MET A 198 -9.98 17.65 0.44
N VAL A 199 -9.63 17.18 1.64
CA VAL A 199 -9.22 15.81 1.95
C VAL A 199 -10.12 15.23 3.02
N ALA A 200 -10.77 14.10 2.75
CA ALA A 200 -11.55 13.34 3.75
C ALA A 200 -10.78 12.08 4.19
N ARG A 201 -10.86 11.80 5.50
CA ARG A 201 -10.14 10.68 6.12
C ARG A 201 -11.10 9.69 6.77
N ASN A 202 -10.59 8.48 6.98
CA ASN A 202 -11.27 7.37 7.65
C ASN A 202 -12.59 6.96 6.99
N ILE A 203 -12.67 7.03 5.67
CA ILE A 203 -13.83 6.56 4.93
C ILE A 203 -13.86 5.03 5.00
N ASP A 204 -14.90 4.45 5.60
CA ASP A 204 -15.04 3.02 5.87
C ASP A 204 -15.97 2.29 4.90
N SER A 205 -16.77 3.02 4.12
CA SER A 205 -17.75 2.45 3.20
C SER A 205 -17.75 3.14 1.83
N ILE A 206 -18.19 2.41 0.81
CA ILE A 206 -18.29 2.95 -0.56
C ILE A 206 -19.41 4.00 -0.65
N GLU A 207 -20.45 3.88 0.16
CA GLU A 207 -21.56 4.82 0.24
C GLU A 207 -21.09 6.17 0.78
N LEU A 208 -20.27 6.16 1.83
CA LEU A 208 -19.68 7.37 2.39
C LEU A 208 -18.70 8.01 1.40
N TYR A 209 -17.89 7.21 0.70
CA TYR A 209 -17.02 7.68 -0.38
C TYR A 209 -17.82 8.42 -1.47
N GLN A 210 -18.92 7.81 -1.96
CA GLN A 210 -19.77 8.41 -2.99
C GLN A 210 -20.43 9.71 -2.50
N ALA A 211 -20.89 9.74 -1.26
CA ALA A 211 -21.46 10.94 -0.65
C ALA A 211 -20.40 12.07 -0.58
N CYS A 212 -19.20 11.77 -0.11
CA CYS A 212 -18.10 12.72 -0.05
C CYS A 212 -17.70 13.25 -1.44
N GLN A 213 -17.69 12.39 -2.46
CA GLN A 213 -17.43 12.78 -3.84
C GLN A 213 -18.46 13.79 -4.35
N GLN A 214 -19.74 13.59 -4.07
CA GLN A 214 -20.82 14.50 -4.43
C GLN A 214 -20.75 15.85 -3.70
N MET A 215 -20.10 15.89 -2.53
CA MET A 215 -19.87 17.13 -1.76
C MET A 215 -18.70 17.98 -2.29
N GLY A 216 -17.99 17.52 -3.36
CA GLY A 216 -16.87 18.24 -3.94
C GLY A 216 -15.55 18.04 -3.20
N ILE A 217 -15.40 16.98 -2.43
CA ILE A 217 -14.13 16.59 -1.81
C ILE A 217 -13.21 16.00 -2.89
N HIS A 218 -11.90 16.23 -2.79
CA HIS A 218 -10.95 15.94 -3.85
C HIS A 218 -10.10 14.70 -3.61
N LEU A 219 -9.76 14.41 -2.35
CA LEU A 219 -8.94 13.26 -1.96
C LEU A 219 -9.63 12.48 -0.83
N PHE A 220 -9.54 11.17 -0.90
CA PHE A 220 -10.27 10.23 -0.07
C PHE A 220 -9.34 9.16 0.49
N GLN A 221 -9.23 9.07 1.81
CA GLN A 221 -8.43 8.05 2.50
C GLN A 221 -9.33 7.21 3.39
N GLY A 222 -9.16 5.88 3.36
CA GLY A 222 -9.89 4.99 4.26
C GLY A 222 -9.95 3.54 3.79
N ARG A 223 -10.64 2.70 4.58
CA ARG A 223 -10.71 1.24 4.39
C ARG A 223 -11.73 0.79 3.33
N PHE A 224 -12.50 1.69 2.76
CA PHE A 224 -13.54 1.37 1.77
C PHE A 224 -13.03 0.56 0.56
N LEU A 225 -11.71 0.59 0.30
CA LEU A 225 -11.06 -0.15 -0.77
C LEU A 225 -11.04 -1.66 -0.52
N THR A 226 -10.69 -2.07 0.70
CA THR A 226 -10.53 -3.47 1.09
C THR A 226 -11.81 -4.10 1.66
N HIS A 227 -12.81 -3.26 1.98
CA HIS A 227 -14.11 -3.67 2.53
C HIS A 227 -15.25 -3.49 1.51
N ARG A 228 -15.00 -3.79 0.23
CA ARG A 228 -16.06 -3.79 -0.77
C ARG A 228 -17.05 -4.90 -0.44
N GLY A 229 -18.30 -4.52 -0.20
CA GLY A 229 -19.39 -5.48 -0.04
C GLY A 229 -19.58 -6.30 -1.33
N ALA A 230 -19.88 -7.59 -1.18
CA ALA A 230 -20.22 -8.44 -2.32
C ALA A 230 -21.44 -7.87 -3.04
N ARG A 231 -21.30 -7.56 -4.33
CA ARG A 231 -22.43 -7.18 -5.17
C ARG A 231 -23.12 -8.45 -5.70
N SER A 232 -24.38 -8.62 -5.38
CA SER A 232 -25.17 -9.73 -5.91
C SER A 232 -25.20 -9.68 -7.44
N GLY A 233 -24.69 -10.74 -8.11
CA GLY A 233 -24.72 -10.85 -9.57
C GLY A 233 -23.50 -10.24 -10.30
N SER A 234 -22.42 -9.94 -9.62
CA SER A 234 -21.16 -9.54 -10.27
C SER A 234 -20.66 -10.63 -11.21
N LYS A 235 -20.43 -10.28 -12.50
CA LYS A 235 -19.86 -11.19 -13.49
C LYS A 235 -18.36 -10.98 -13.58
N ILE A 236 -17.60 -12.06 -13.39
CA ILE A 236 -16.14 -12.02 -13.58
C ILE A 236 -15.83 -11.58 -15.02
N ALA A 237 -14.99 -10.59 -15.18
CA ALA A 237 -14.59 -10.09 -16.50
C ALA A 237 -13.94 -11.22 -17.33
N THR A 238 -14.25 -11.28 -18.64
CA THR A 238 -13.83 -12.38 -19.53
C THR A 238 -12.33 -12.64 -19.50
N TYR A 239 -11.50 -11.60 -19.43
CA TYR A 239 -10.05 -11.77 -19.36
C TYR A 239 -9.60 -12.44 -18.05
N ARG A 240 -10.25 -12.14 -16.91
CA ARG A 240 -9.97 -12.79 -15.63
C ARG A 240 -10.35 -14.27 -15.67
N MET A 241 -11.43 -14.61 -16.38
CA MET A 241 -11.79 -16.03 -16.58
C MET A 241 -10.70 -16.80 -17.34
N VAL A 242 -10.10 -16.21 -18.38
CA VAL A 242 -9.00 -16.86 -19.11
C VAL A 242 -7.77 -17.05 -18.22
N VAL A 243 -7.46 -16.06 -17.36
CA VAL A 243 -6.36 -16.17 -16.38
C VAL A 243 -6.65 -17.27 -15.35
N ILE A 244 -7.88 -17.34 -14.83
CA ILE A 244 -8.34 -18.39 -13.89
C ILE A 244 -8.22 -19.78 -14.55
N ASP A 245 -8.70 -19.93 -15.80
CA ASP A 245 -8.58 -21.18 -16.56
C ASP A 245 -7.11 -21.63 -16.70
N LEU A 246 -6.20 -20.69 -16.97
CA LEU A 246 -4.76 -20.97 -17.07
C LEU A 246 -4.17 -21.40 -15.71
N LEU A 247 -4.48 -20.68 -14.63
CA LEU A 247 -4.03 -21.03 -13.30
C LEU A 247 -4.48 -22.45 -12.92
N ASN A 248 -5.73 -22.79 -13.19
CA ASN A 248 -6.28 -24.12 -12.96
C ASN A 248 -5.62 -25.18 -13.83
N ALA A 249 -5.37 -24.87 -15.11
CA ALA A 249 -4.70 -25.78 -16.03
C ALA A 249 -3.24 -26.06 -15.59
N ILE A 250 -2.50 -25.07 -15.12
CA ILE A 250 -1.15 -25.26 -14.56
C ILE A 250 -1.20 -26.18 -13.34
N LYS A 251 -2.15 -25.99 -12.42
CA LYS A 251 -2.27 -26.82 -11.21
C LYS A 251 -2.60 -28.27 -11.51
N ARG A 252 -3.42 -28.56 -12.54
CA ARG A 252 -3.67 -29.94 -12.98
C ARG A 252 -2.59 -30.52 -13.90
N GLN A 253 -1.46 -29.80 -14.05
CA GLN A 253 -0.32 -30.23 -14.87
C GLN A 253 -0.64 -30.41 -16.35
N ALA A 254 -1.58 -29.60 -16.91
CA ALA A 254 -1.91 -29.58 -18.33
C ALA A 254 -0.65 -29.37 -19.17
N ASP A 255 -0.59 -29.91 -20.38
CA ASP A 255 0.54 -29.70 -21.26
C ASP A 255 0.64 -28.26 -21.80
N PHE A 256 1.80 -27.88 -22.32
CA PHE A 256 2.00 -26.52 -22.78
C PHE A 256 1.24 -26.18 -24.08
N ASP A 257 0.78 -27.16 -24.85
CA ASP A 257 -0.10 -26.92 -26.01
C ASP A 257 -1.48 -26.52 -25.55
N GLU A 258 -2.01 -27.20 -24.52
CA GLU A 258 -3.28 -26.83 -23.90
C GLU A 258 -3.21 -25.44 -23.26
N LEU A 259 -2.14 -25.16 -22.50
CA LEU A 259 -1.93 -23.84 -21.88
C LEU A 259 -1.89 -22.73 -22.95
N ALA A 260 -1.16 -22.94 -24.06
CA ALA A 260 -1.11 -21.99 -25.16
C ALA A 260 -2.49 -21.80 -25.81
N GLY A 261 -3.25 -22.89 -26.00
CA GLY A 261 -4.63 -22.84 -26.52
C GLY A 261 -5.58 -22.03 -25.64
N ILE A 262 -5.48 -22.17 -24.31
CA ILE A 262 -6.27 -21.36 -23.36
C ILE A 262 -5.87 -19.88 -23.48
N ALA A 263 -4.56 -19.58 -23.48
CA ALA A 263 -4.08 -18.20 -23.55
C ALA A 263 -4.49 -17.47 -24.83
N TRP A 264 -4.59 -18.17 -25.96
CA TRP A 264 -5.06 -17.61 -27.23
C TRP A 264 -6.54 -17.18 -27.23
N ARG A 265 -7.33 -17.56 -26.23
CA ARG A 265 -8.71 -17.04 -26.06
C ARG A 265 -8.71 -15.54 -25.75
N ASP A 266 -7.61 -15.01 -25.25
CA ASP A 266 -7.37 -13.57 -25.08
C ASP A 266 -6.05 -13.16 -25.78
N PRO A 267 -6.11 -12.62 -27.00
CA PRO A 267 -4.92 -12.18 -27.74
C PRO A 267 -4.06 -11.17 -26.98
N THR A 268 -4.67 -10.32 -26.14
CA THR A 268 -3.94 -9.36 -25.32
C THR A 268 -3.08 -10.06 -24.27
N LEU A 269 -3.62 -11.10 -23.63
CA LEU A 269 -2.87 -11.92 -22.67
C LEU A 269 -1.69 -12.64 -23.37
N ALA A 270 -1.94 -13.24 -24.54
CA ALA A 270 -0.91 -13.90 -25.33
C ALA A 270 0.22 -12.93 -25.72
N TYR A 271 -0.13 -11.72 -26.17
CA TYR A 271 0.83 -10.67 -26.49
C TYR A 271 1.63 -10.23 -25.25
N ARG A 272 0.98 -10.02 -24.11
CA ARG A 272 1.65 -9.65 -22.86
C ARG A 272 2.65 -10.71 -22.41
N LEU A 273 2.32 -11.99 -22.53
CA LEU A 273 3.24 -13.07 -22.19
C LEU A 273 4.47 -13.09 -23.14
N LEU A 274 4.26 -12.97 -24.45
CA LEU A 274 5.36 -12.90 -25.41
C LEU A 274 6.25 -11.67 -25.15
N ARG A 275 5.67 -10.52 -24.85
CA ARG A 275 6.39 -9.29 -24.49
C ARG A 275 7.19 -9.47 -23.19
N PHE A 276 6.60 -10.08 -22.17
CA PHE A 276 7.28 -10.39 -20.91
C PHE A 276 8.51 -11.26 -21.14
N VAL A 277 8.35 -12.35 -21.86
CA VAL A 277 9.45 -13.30 -22.14
C VAL A 277 10.54 -12.65 -22.98
N ASN A 278 10.19 -11.83 -23.97
CA ASN A 278 11.13 -11.14 -24.84
C ASN A 278 11.70 -9.85 -24.23
N SER A 279 11.38 -9.56 -22.99
CA SER A 279 11.94 -8.41 -22.30
C SER A 279 13.44 -8.61 -22.03
N ALA A 280 14.20 -7.52 -21.95
CA ALA A 280 15.66 -7.59 -21.68
C ALA A 280 15.96 -8.27 -20.32
N ALA A 281 14.99 -8.28 -19.41
CA ALA A 281 15.08 -8.92 -18.10
C ALA A 281 15.25 -10.43 -18.18
N MET A 282 14.65 -11.06 -19.20
CA MET A 282 14.74 -12.51 -19.40
C MET A 282 16.05 -12.94 -20.05
N GLY A 283 16.90 -12.01 -20.48
CA GLY A 283 18.24 -12.28 -21.00
C GLY A 283 18.30 -13.15 -22.24
N LEU A 284 17.22 -13.21 -23.01
CA LEU A 284 17.17 -14.00 -24.25
C LEU A 284 18.13 -13.45 -25.29
N ARG A 285 18.84 -14.34 -25.98
CA ARG A 285 19.69 -14.01 -27.12
C ARG A 285 18.88 -13.82 -28.41
N GLU A 286 17.79 -14.55 -28.55
CA GLU A 286 16.89 -14.53 -29.71
C GLU A 286 15.44 -14.35 -29.23
N LYS A 287 14.65 -13.65 -30.05
CA LYS A 287 13.21 -13.42 -29.71
C LYS A 287 12.41 -14.72 -29.88
N ILE A 288 11.54 -14.97 -28.93
CA ILE A 288 10.57 -16.07 -28.97
C ILE A 288 9.26 -15.52 -29.55
N ASP A 289 8.78 -16.11 -30.64
CA ASP A 289 7.54 -15.74 -31.34
C ASP A 289 6.37 -16.69 -31.05
N ARG A 290 6.65 -17.88 -30.49
CA ARG A 290 5.67 -18.92 -30.20
C ARG A 290 5.30 -18.94 -28.72
N LEU A 291 4.00 -18.84 -28.45
CA LEU A 291 3.48 -18.78 -27.09
C LEU A 291 3.84 -20.03 -26.25
N LYS A 292 3.73 -21.22 -26.85
CA LYS A 292 4.17 -22.48 -26.20
C LYS A 292 5.65 -22.42 -25.79
N THR A 293 6.51 -21.98 -26.70
CA THR A 293 7.96 -21.87 -26.43
C THR A 293 8.21 -20.86 -25.30
N ALA A 294 7.48 -19.75 -25.28
CA ALA A 294 7.54 -18.75 -24.22
C ALA A 294 7.15 -19.36 -22.85
N MET A 295 6.05 -20.10 -22.80
CA MET A 295 5.58 -20.76 -21.57
C MET A 295 6.57 -21.84 -21.07
N VAL A 296 7.16 -22.61 -21.98
CA VAL A 296 8.20 -23.60 -21.63
C VAL A 296 9.43 -22.92 -21.05
N TYR A 297 9.85 -21.81 -21.65
CA TYR A 297 11.02 -21.04 -21.21
C TYR A 297 10.82 -20.46 -19.80
N VAL A 298 9.66 -19.88 -19.51
CA VAL A 298 9.30 -19.33 -18.20
C VAL A 298 9.19 -20.42 -17.14
N GLY A 299 8.66 -21.59 -17.52
CA GLY A 299 8.33 -22.66 -16.59
C GLY A 299 7.01 -22.45 -15.87
N ARG A 300 6.49 -23.52 -15.24
CA ARG A 300 5.14 -23.54 -14.66
C ARG A 300 4.99 -22.65 -13.41
N ASP A 301 5.99 -22.66 -12.55
CA ASP A 301 5.92 -21.94 -11.27
C ASP A 301 5.96 -20.43 -11.51
N GLU A 302 6.87 -19.95 -12.33
CA GLU A 302 6.95 -18.54 -12.73
C GLU A 302 5.74 -18.07 -13.53
N LEU A 303 5.22 -18.93 -14.44
CA LEU A 303 4.01 -18.65 -15.18
C LEU A 303 2.80 -18.53 -14.25
N TYR A 304 2.69 -19.40 -13.26
CA TYR A 304 1.64 -19.36 -12.25
C TYR A 304 1.68 -18.04 -11.45
N ARG A 305 2.87 -17.65 -10.98
CA ARG A 305 3.09 -16.40 -10.25
C ARG A 305 2.72 -15.20 -11.10
N TRP A 306 3.20 -15.13 -12.35
CA TRP A 306 2.89 -14.05 -13.28
C TRP A 306 1.39 -13.95 -13.57
N LEU A 307 0.71 -15.07 -13.82
CA LEU A 307 -0.75 -15.11 -14.04
C LEU A 307 -1.54 -14.65 -12.80
N THR A 308 -1.07 -15.00 -11.60
CA THR A 308 -1.71 -14.54 -10.35
C THR A 308 -1.65 -13.02 -10.24
N LEU A 309 -0.54 -12.41 -10.62
CA LEU A 309 -0.41 -10.94 -10.69
C LEU A 309 -1.35 -10.34 -11.75
N LEU A 310 -1.55 -11.02 -12.87
CA LEU A 310 -2.44 -10.56 -13.95
C LEU A 310 -3.92 -10.58 -13.58
N LEU A 311 -4.36 -11.35 -12.59
CA LEU A 311 -5.75 -11.27 -12.07
C LEU A 311 -6.10 -9.84 -11.66
N PHE A 312 -5.10 -9.10 -11.14
CA PHE A 312 -5.24 -7.72 -10.66
C PHE A 312 -4.98 -6.66 -11.75
N SER A 313 -4.66 -7.06 -12.99
CA SER A 313 -4.55 -6.12 -14.10
C SER A 313 -5.91 -5.93 -14.76
N SER A 314 -6.30 -4.71 -15.08
CA SER A 314 -7.55 -4.41 -15.79
C SER A 314 -7.27 -3.97 -17.23
N LYS A 315 -8.16 -4.35 -18.18
CA LYS A 315 -8.15 -3.80 -19.56
C LYS A 315 -8.75 -2.40 -19.65
N LYS A 316 -9.61 -2.06 -18.71
CA LYS A 316 -10.10 -0.70 -18.48
C LYS A 316 -9.58 -0.31 -17.10
N PRO A 317 -8.95 0.84 -16.96
CA PRO A 317 -8.51 1.28 -15.65
C PRO A 317 -9.72 1.50 -14.75
N ASP A 318 -10.15 0.46 -14.03
CA ASP A 318 -10.91 0.66 -12.82
C ASP A 318 -9.88 1.04 -11.75
N HIS A 319 -9.87 2.32 -11.43
CA HIS A 319 -8.83 2.91 -10.59
C HIS A 319 -8.87 2.38 -9.15
N LEU A 320 -10.04 1.88 -8.69
CA LEU A 320 -10.16 1.16 -7.41
C LEU A 320 -9.41 -0.17 -7.44
N ASP A 321 -9.41 -0.87 -8.58
CA ASP A 321 -8.63 -2.09 -8.76
C ASP A 321 -7.12 -1.84 -8.66
N ASN A 322 -6.63 -0.63 -9.01
CA ASN A 322 -5.23 -0.28 -8.88
C ASN A 322 -4.79 -0.15 -7.42
N ALA A 323 -5.58 0.52 -6.58
CA ALA A 323 -5.28 0.64 -5.16
C ALA A 323 -5.35 -0.72 -4.45
N LEU A 324 -6.36 -1.54 -4.80
CA LEU A 324 -6.49 -2.90 -4.28
C LEU A 324 -5.31 -3.77 -4.69
N ARG A 325 -4.85 -3.64 -5.94
CA ARG A 325 -3.65 -4.32 -6.45
C ARG A 325 -2.41 -3.95 -5.64
N GLU A 326 -2.20 -2.67 -5.35
CA GLU A 326 -1.04 -2.24 -4.56
C GLU A 326 -1.03 -2.85 -3.16
N ASN A 327 -2.18 -2.87 -2.48
CA ASN A 327 -2.29 -3.52 -1.17
C ASN A 327 -2.03 -5.02 -1.27
N ALA A 328 -2.58 -5.69 -2.28
CA ALA A 328 -2.33 -7.10 -2.55
C ALA A 328 -0.84 -7.38 -2.78
N LEU A 329 -0.15 -6.52 -3.54
CA LEU A 329 1.28 -6.64 -3.82
C LEU A 329 2.13 -6.47 -2.56
N VAL A 330 1.80 -5.51 -1.69
CA VAL A 330 2.49 -5.32 -0.41
C VAL A 330 2.34 -6.55 0.47
N ARG A 331 1.09 -7.05 0.65
CA ARG A 331 0.83 -8.26 1.43
C ARG A 331 1.57 -9.48 0.89
N ALA A 332 1.55 -9.66 -0.44
CA ALA A 332 2.24 -10.77 -1.10
C ALA A 332 3.76 -10.71 -0.87
N LYS A 333 4.36 -9.55 -1.12
CA LYS A 333 5.81 -9.38 -0.97
C LYS A 333 6.25 -9.51 0.48
N LEU A 334 5.49 -8.94 1.40
CA LEU A 334 5.79 -9.03 2.82
C LEU A 334 5.66 -10.48 3.31
N ALA A 335 4.59 -11.20 2.98
CA ALA A 335 4.42 -12.60 3.37
C ALA A 335 5.57 -13.49 2.84
N GLU A 336 5.99 -13.28 1.58
CA GLU A 336 7.15 -13.96 0.97
C GLU A 336 8.45 -13.67 1.74
N GLN A 337 8.71 -12.40 2.07
CA GLN A 337 9.93 -11.99 2.76
C GLN A 337 9.98 -12.47 4.21
N LEU A 338 8.83 -12.46 4.91
CA LEU A 338 8.71 -12.99 6.26
C LEU A 338 8.92 -14.52 6.31
N ALA A 339 8.49 -15.23 5.26
CA ALA A 339 8.72 -16.68 5.12
C ALA A 339 10.17 -17.01 4.73
N ALA A 340 10.97 -16.04 4.28
CA ALA A 340 12.35 -16.26 3.86
C ALA A 340 13.24 -16.75 5.03
N GLY A 341 14.02 -17.80 4.78
CA GLY A 341 14.85 -18.47 5.80
C GLY A 341 14.10 -19.41 6.76
N ARG A 342 12.74 -19.45 6.68
CA ARG A 342 11.87 -20.31 7.51
C ARG A 342 11.16 -21.37 6.70
N MET A 343 10.92 -21.09 5.42
CA MET A 343 10.25 -21.99 4.49
C MET A 343 11.13 -22.25 3.25
N PRO A 344 11.00 -23.44 2.63
CA PRO A 344 11.66 -23.74 1.36
C PRO A 344 11.12 -22.81 0.24
N PRO A 345 11.87 -22.61 -0.86
CA PRO A 345 11.51 -21.66 -1.94
C PRO A 345 10.07 -21.82 -2.43
N ARG A 346 9.62 -23.03 -2.70
CA ARG A 346 8.25 -23.28 -3.18
C ARG A 346 7.18 -22.83 -2.19
N GLU A 347 7.40 -23.01 -0.89
CA GLU A 347 6.44 -22.58 0.13
C GLU A 347 6.45 -21.06 0.30
N ARG A 348 7.57 -20.38 0.04
CA ARG A 348 7.63 -18.92 -0.02
C ARG A 348 6.81 -18.37 -1.18
N ASP A 349 6.85 -19.04 -2.35
CA ASP A 349 6.01 -18.68 -3.49
C ASP A 349 4.51 -18.89 -3.15
N GLU A 350 4.17 -19.93 -2.39
CA GLU A 350 2.80 -20.11 -1.90
C GLU A 350 2.40 -19.05 -0.87
N ALA A 351 3.31 -18.57 0.00
CA ALA A 351 3.05 -17.44 0.89
C ALA A 351 2.81 -16.14 0.11
N PHE A 352 3.55 -15.90 -0.98
CA PHE A 352 3.27 -14.80 -1.92
C PHE A 352 1.87 -14.91 -2.52
N VAL A 353 1.48 -16.10 -2.99
CA VAL A 353 0.13 -16.36 -3.54
C VAL A 353 -0.96 -16.12 -2.49
N VAL A 354 -0.75 -16.52 -1.24
CA VAL A 354 -1.67 -16.23 -0.13
C VAL A 354 -1.83 -14.72 0.05
N GLY A 355 -0.73 -13.96 0.07
CA GLY A 355 -0.77 -12.51 0.20
C GLY A 355 -1.53 -11.84 -0.94
N ILE A 356 -1.24 -12.19 -2.20
CA ILE A 356 -1.89 -11.58 -3.37
C ILE A 356 -3.38 -11.92 -3.44
N LEU A 357 -3.78 -13.17 -3.14
CA LEU A 357 -5.17 -13.59 -3.18
C LEU A 357 -5.98 -13.17 -1.95
N SER A 358 -5.36 -12.58 -0.94
CA SER A 358 -6.04 -12.19 0.31
C SER A 358 -7.12 -11.12 0.17
N VAL A 359 -7.20 -10.47 -0.98
CA VAL A 359 -8.20 -9.44 -1.34
C VAL A 359 -8.97 -9.80 -2.64
N ILE A 360 -8.96 -11.06 -3.05
CA ILE A 360 -9.60 -11.49 -4.30
C ILE A 360 -11.12 -11.36 -4.25
N ASP A 361 -11.71 -11.47 -3.09
CA ASP A 361 -13.13 -11.22 -2.84
C ASP A 361 -13.53 -9.78 -3.17
N ALA A 362 -12.74 -8.81 -2.72
CA ALA A 362 -12.92 -7.41 -3.07
C ALA A 362 -12.69 -7.15 -4.56
N LEU A 363 -11.70 -7.83 -5.19
CA LEU A 363 -11.40 -7.72 -6.62
C LEU A 363 -12.53 -8.26 -7.50
N LEU A 364 -13.12 -9.38 -7.10
CA LEU A 364 -14.21 -10.05 -7.87
C LEU A 364 -15.60 -9.61 -7.42
N GLU A 365 -15.69 -8.79 -6.37
CA GLU A 365 -16.93 -8.30 -5.75
C GLU A 365 -17.87 -9.45 -5.33
N MET A 366 -17.31 -10.54 -4.80
CA MET A 366 -18.03 -11.73 -4.36
C MET A 366 -17.45 -12.28 -3.05
N PRO A 367 -18.20 -13.13 -2.29
CA PRO A 367 -17.67 -13.74 -1.07
C PRO A 367 -16.37 -14.50 -1.32
N MET A 368 -15.43 -14.43 -0.39
CA MET A 368 -14.09 -15.09 -0.48
C MET A 368 -14.23 -16.57 -0.84
N GLN A 369 -15.17 -17.28 -0.24
CA GLN A 369 -15.41 -18.71 -0.51
C GLN A 369 -15.78 -18.96 -1.98
N GLU A 370 -16.62 -18.11 -2.57
CA GLU A 370 -17.03 -18.23 -3.98
C GLU A 370 -15.88 -17.85 -4.92
N ALA A 371 -15.12 -16.82 -4.58
CA ALA A 371 -13.95 -16.40 -5.34
C ALA A 371 -12.86 -17.49 -5.39
N LEU A 372 -12.57 -18.13 -4.25
CA LEU A 372 -11.58 -19.21 -4.17
C LEU A 372 -12.07 -20.51 -4.79
N ALA A 373 -13.38 -20.76 -4.83
CA ALA A 373 -13.94 -21.93 -5.51
C ALA A 373 -13.67 -21.94 -7.03
N GLN A 374 -13.37 -20.78 -7.63
CA GLN A 374 -12.97 -20.68 -9.03
C GLN A 374 -11.53 -21.15 -9.27
N LEU A 375 -10.70 -21.28 -8.22
CA LEU A 375 -9.27 -21.56 -8.28
C LEU A 375 -8.94 -22.92 -7.69
N SER A 376 -8.15 -23.70 -8.39
CA SER A 376 -7.58 -24.97 -7.89
C SER A 376 -6.37 -24.67 -6.99
N LEU A 377 -6.62 -24.32 -5.73
CA LEU A 377 -5.59 -23.95 -4.76
C LEU A 377 -5.09 -25.16 -3.94
N PRO A 378 -3.81 -25.18 -3.51
CA PRO A 378 -3.35 -26.08 -2.46
C PRO A 378 -4.19 -25.93 -1.19
N ALA A 379 -4.49 -27.02 -0.49
CA ALA A 379 -5.32 -26.99 0.71
C ALA A 379 -4.80 -26.00 1.77
N ALA A 380 -3.48 -25.95 1.99
CA ALA A 380 -2.86 -25.03 2.95
C ALA A 380 -3.03 -23.54 2.57
N VAL A 381 -3.06 -23.22 1.25
CA VAL A 381 -3.32 -21.85 0.75
C VAL A 381 -4.79 -21.48 1.00
N ALA A 382 -5.72 -22.37 0.64
CA ALA A 382 -7.14 -22.16 0.86
C ALA A 382 -7.48 -22.01 2.36
N GLU A 383 -6.89 -22.83 3.22
CA GLU A 383 -7.06 -22.79 4.67
C GLU A 383 -6.60 -21.43 5.25
N ALA A 384 -5.44 -20.93 4.82
CA ALA A 384 -4.94 -19.65 5.26
C ALA A 384 -5.86 -18.49 4.83
N LEU A 385 -6.44 -18.55 3.62
CA LEU A 385 -7.32 -17.51 3.09
C LEU A 385 -8.72 -17.54 3.70
N LEU A 386 -9.32 -18.74 3.85
CA LEU A 386 -10.70 -18.89 4.33
C LEU A 386 -10.82 -18.84 5.85
N HIS A 387 -9.88 -19.49 6.54
CA HIS A 387 -10.01 -19.75 7.97
C HIS A 387 -8.95 -19.04 8.81
N ARG A 388 -7.98 -18.35 8.17
CA ARG A 388 -6.84 -17.74 8.88
C ARG A 388 -6.09 -18.76 9.75
N GLN A 389 -5.94 -19.98 9.24
CA GLN A 389 -5.31 -21.11 9.92
C GLN A 389 -4.24 -21.76 9.03
N GLY A 390 -3.44 -22.67 9.62
CA GLY A 390 -2.40 -23.38 8.90
C GLY A 390 -1.09 -22.60 8.77
N LYS A 391 -0.13 -23.17 8.07
CA LYS A 391 1.28 -22.72 8.07
C LYS A 391 1.50 -21.33 7.45
N TYR A 392 0.62 -20.85 6.57
CA TYR A 392 0.74 -19.52 5.94
C TYR A 392 -0.02 -18.43 6.68
N ALA A 393 -0.96 -18.80 7.53
CA ALA A 393 -1.82 -17.85 8.23
C ALA A 393 -1.04 -16.82 9.07
N PRO A 394 -0.02 -17.18 9.87
CA PRO A 394 0.72 -16.21 10.66
C PRO A 394 1.40 -15.13 9.79
N TYR A 395 1.95 -15.51 8.64
CA TYR A 395 2.60 -14.57 7.71
C TYR A 395 1.59 -13.62 7.06
N LEU A 396 0.43 -14.13 6.65
CA LEU A 396 -0.65 -13.31 6.13
C LEU A 396 -1.21 -12.37 7.20
N MET A 397 -1.47 -12.88 8.39
CA MET A 397 -2.00 -12.09 9.50
C MET A 397 -1.03 -10.98 9.92
N LEU A 398 0.28 -11.29 9.93
CA LEU A 398 1.30 -10.30 10.21
C LEU A 398 1.35 -9.22 9.11
N ALA A 399 1.23 -9.60 7.84
CA ALA A 399 1.18 -8.64 6.74
C ALA A 399 -0.06 -7.72 6.81
N ILE A 400 -1.23 -8.26 7.18
CA ILE A 400 -2.45 -7.48 7.41
C ILE A 400 -2.29 -6.56 8.63
N ALA A 401 -1.75 -7.06 9.73
CA ALA A 401 -1.51 -6.27 10.93
C ALA A 401 -0.56 -5.10 10.66
N CYS A 402 0.47 -5.29 9.80
CA CYS A 402 1.35 -4.23 9.36
C CYS A 402 0.61 -3.15 8.54
N GLU A 403 -0.31 -3.54 7.67
CA GLU A 403 -1.14 -2.59 6.89
C GLU A 403 -2.12 -1.83 7.79
N GLU A 404 -2.72 -2.51 8.76
CA GLU A 404 -3.66 -1.92 9.72
C GLU A 404 -2.97 -1.22 10.89
N SER A 405 -1.63 -1.41 11.00
CA SER A 405 -0.78 -0.88 12.09
C SER A 405 -1.21 -1.32 13.48
N ASP A 406 -1.74 -2.52 13.60
CA ASP A 406 -2.09 -3.11 14.89
C ASP A 406 -0.82 -3.60 15.60
N GLN A 407 -0.20 -2.72 16.37
CA GLN A 407 1.05 -2.96 17.10
C GLN A 407 0.98 -4.16 18.05
N ALA A 408 -0.16 -4.38 18.69
CA ALA A 408 -0.34 -5.49 19.61
C ALA A 408 -0.32 -6.82 18.84
N THR A 409 -1.05 -6.89 17.74
CA THR A 409 -1.07 -8.06 16.85
C THR A 409 0.27 -8.25 16.14
N ILE A 410 0.93 -7.16 15.68
CA ILE A 410 2.28 -7.24 15.10
C ILE A 410 3.26 -7.86 16.08
N LYS A 411 3.31 -7.36 17.33
CA LYS A 411 4.21 -7.89 18.36
C LYS A 411 3.91 -9.36 18.65
N SER A 412 2.64 -9.70 18.89
CA SER A 412 2.24 -11.07 19.20
C SER A 412 2.62 -12.07 18.11
N LEU A 413 2.33 -11.73 16.83
CA LEU A 413 2.65 -12.59 15.68
C LEU A 413 4.15 -12.64 15.37
N ALA A 414 4.87 -11.53 15.56
CA ALA A 414 6.31 -11.51 15.41
C ALA A 414 6.99 -12.43 16.46
N ASP A 415 6.57 -12.34 17.73
CA ASP A 415 7.05 -13.18 18.82
C ASP A 415 6.74 -14.67 18.53
N GLU A 416 5.53 -15.02 18.08
CA GLU A 416 5.14 -16.37 17.68
C GLU A 416 6.03 -16.93 16.56
N LEU A 417 6.38 -16.08 15.59
CA LEU A 417 7.26 -16.44 14.47
C LEU A 417 8.76 -16.36 14.84
N GLY A 418 9.11 -15.96 16.07
CA GLY A 418 10.50 -15.74 16.47
C GLY A 418 11.18 -14.64 15.66
N MET A 419 10.45 -13.56 15.35
CA MET A 419 10.94 -12.41 14.58
C MET A 419 11.09 -11.19 15.47
N ASP A 420 12.15 -10.41 15.23
CA ASP A 420 12.28 -9.09 15.80
C ASP A 420 11.33 -8.10 15.07
N ALA A 421 10.60 -7.29 15.82
CA ALA A 421 9.71 -6.27 15.30
C ALA A 421 10.43 -5.26 14.38
N PHE A 422 11.71 -4.95 14.66
CA PHE A 422 12.53 -4.11 13.79
C PHE A 422 12.72 -4.76 12.40
N MET A 423 13.00 -6.07 12.37
CA MET A 423 13.13 -6.82 11.12
C MET A 423 11.80 -6.84 10.35
N VAL A 424 10.68 -7.02 11.03
CA VAL A 424 9.34 -6.99 10.41
C VAL A 424 9.08 -5.63 9.75
N ASN A 425 9.38 -4.52 10.46
CA ASN A 425 9.25 -3.17 9.92
C ASN A 425 10.15 -2.93 8.70
N GLN A 426 11.41 -3.38 8.75
CA GLN A 426 12.32 -3.28 7.61
C GLN A 426 11.77 -4.04 6.38
N ARG A 427 11.28 -5.26 6.57
CA ARG A 427 10.66 -6.05 5.49
C ARG A 427 9.39 -5.39 4.95
N HIS A 428 8.61 -4.77 5.82
CA HIS A 428 7.43 -4.01 5.39
C HIS A 428 7.80 -2.82 4.50
N ILE A 429 8.79 -2.02 4.88
CA ILE A 429 9.29 -0.90 4.06
C ILE A 429 9.82 -1.40 2.71
N GLU A 430 10.59 -2.48 2.70
CA GLU A 430 11.08 -3.11 1.46
C GLU A 430 9.90 -3.57 0.57
N ALA A 431 8.85 -4.16 1.17
CA ALA A 431 7.66 -4.59 0.44
C ALA A 431 6.86 -3.42 -0.11
N LEU A 432 6.72 -2.32 0.65
CA LEU A 432 6.09 -1.08 0.20
C LEU A 432 6.82 -0.50 -1.01
N THR A 433 8.13 -0.31 -0.89
CA THR A 433 8.98 0.22 -1.97
C THR A 433 8.88 -0.64 -3.22
N TRP A 434 8.94 -1.97 -3.05
CA TRP A 434 8.81 -2.93 -4.14
C TRP A 434 7.44 -2.84 -4.84
N ALA A 435 6.34 -2.79 -4.08
CA ALA A 435 4.99 -2.74 -4.63
C ALA A 435 4.74 -1.44 -5.41
N MET A 436 5.24 -0.30 -4.91
CA MET A 436 5.15 1.00 -5.58
C MET A 436 5.87 0.98 -6.92
N SER A 437 7.14 0.55 -6.95
CA SER A 437 7.93 0.44 -8.17
C SER A 437 7.33 -0.56 -9.18
N PHE A 438 6.68 -1.64 -8.69
CA PHE A 438 6.01 -2.60 -9.56
C PHE A 438 4.75 -2.04 -10.20
N SER A 439 3.94 -1.29 -9.43
CA SER A 439 2.72 -0.65 -9.93
C SER A 439 3.03 0.37 -11.00
N GLU A 440 4.07 1.19 -10.81
CA GLU A 440 4.57 2.17 -11.78
C GLU A 440 4.99 1.49 -13.09
N ALA A 441 5.80 0.43 -13.02
CA ALA A 441 6.23 -0.31 -14.20
C ALA A 441 5.07 -0.94 -14.99
N LEU A 442 3.98 -1.33 -14.32
CA LEU A 442 2.76 -1.80 -14.97
C LEU A 442 2.00 -0.67 -15.67
N GLU A 443 1.88 0.51 -15.04
CA GLU A 443 1.20 1.66 -15.61
C GLU A 443 1.91 2.19 -16.86
N GLU A 444 3.23 2.33 -16.83
CA GLU A 444 4.04 2.68 -18.02
C GLU A 444 3.88 1.68 -19.17
N SER A 445 3.67 0.39 -18.86
CA SER A 445 3.45 -0.62 -19.89
C SER A 445 2.10 -0.48 -20.60
N HIS A 446 1.13 0.22 -19.99
CA HIS A 446 -0.17 0.51 -20.58
C HIS A 446 -0.22 1.83 -21.36
N LEU A 447 0.68 2.79 -21.08
CA LEU A 447 0.76 4.07 -21.79
C LEU A 447 1.55 3.98 -23.12
N GLY A 448 2.15 2.83 -23.41
CA GLY A 448 2.88 2.55 -24.64
C GLY A 448 2.05 1.85 -25.72
N GLU A 449 0.75 1.77 -25.54
CA GLU A 449 -0.27 1.39 -26.54
C GLU A 449 -1.04 2.65 -26.98
#